data_3d786afa0a399aa797646c647d6e0d21
#
_entry.id   3d786afa0a399aa797646c647d6e0d21
#
_cell.length_a   1.000
_cell.length_b   1.000
_cell.length_c   1.000
_cell.angle_alpha   90.00
_cell.angle_beta   90.00
_cell.angle_gamma   90.00
#
_symmetry.space_group_name_H-M   'P 1'
#
loop_
_entity.id
_entity.type
_entity.pdbx_description
1 polymer ?
#
loop_
_entity_poly.entity_id
_entity_poly.type
_entity_poly.pdbx_seq_one_letter_code
_entity_poly.pdbx_strand_id
1 'polypeptide(L)'
;MNVLHRTRSNDAAQGIRGENRAAITKTWTFFDGFWHAGNVPIMGPRTHAAWLGSMVFDGARAFEGVTPDLDLHCARVNESAARLHLKPMVKRETWMALTADGLERFDDNAELYIRPMYWADSGTAGGIRHDPESTRWCLCIYEAAMPKPSGSSITLSPFRRPTPDSAPTHAKAGCLYPNNARAIFEAQARGFDNAVMCDALGNVAELGTANVFMAKDGVVYTPAANGTFLNGITRQRVIKLLRHAGVTVVEKSLAYAEFKTADEIFSTGNFSKLSPITRIDERPLKPGPYYTKARALYWEFAHS
;
A
#
# COMPACT_ATOMS: atom_id res chain seq x y z
N MET A 1 5.31 30.17 44.99
CA MET A 1 4.97 29.46 43.72
C MET A 1 5.85 28.21 43.60
N ASN A 2 5.30 27.06 44.02
CA ASN A 2 6.02 25.79 43.97
C ASN A 2 5.77 25.11 42.65
N VAL A 3 6.77 25.07 41.78
CA VAL A 3 6.74 24.27 40.56
C VAL A 3 7.17 22.86 40.93
N LEU A 4 6.21 21.94 40.79
CA LEU A 4 6.36 20.51 41.07
C LEU A 4 7.40 19.88 40.15
N HIS A 5 8.57 19.54 40.66
CA HIS A 5 9.45 18.54 40.08
C HIS A 5 8.83 17.15 40.27
N ARG A 6 8.11 16.64 39.29
CA ARG A 6 7.79 15.22 39.18
C ARG A 6 8.78 14.55 38.22
N THR A 7 9.77 13.89 38.79
CA THR A 7 10.51 12.83 38.10
C THR A 7 9.52 11.69 37.81
N ARG A 8 9.17 11.50 36.55
CA ARG A 8 8.37 10.33 36.15
C ARG A 8 9.31 9.15 36.01
N SER A 9 9.11 8.14 36.83
CA SER A 9 9.60 6.78 36.63
C SER A 9 9.06 6.22 35.30
N ASN A 10 9.80 5.28 34.69
CA ASN A 10 9.51 4.64 33.38
C ASN A 10 8.20 3.83 33.30
N ASP A 11 7.32 3.90 34.28
CA ASP A 11 6.06 3.13 34.32
C ASP A 11 4.86 3.79 33.62
N ALA A 12 5.04 4.97 33.02
CA ALA A 12 3.96 5.72 32.39
C ALA A 12 3.54 5.22 30.97
N ALA A 13 4.13 4.13 30.48
CA ALA A 13 3.78 3.54 29.18
C ALA A 13 2.57 2.55 29.26
N GLN A 14 1.97 2.33 30.43
CA GLN A 14 0.88 1.36 30.61
C GLN A 14 -0.54 1.93 30.59
N GLY A 15 -0.74 3.19 30.42
CA GLY A 15 -2.05 3.81 30.61
C GLY A 15 -2.65 4.43 29.37
N ILE A 16 -3.05 3.65 28.38
CA ILE A 16 -4.22 3.79 27.46
C ILE A 16 -4.23 2.51 26.60
N ARG A 17 -4.65 1.42 27.19
CA ARG A 17 -5.01 0.20 26.44
C ARG A 17 -6.52 0.24 26.22
N GLY A 18 -6.95 0.75 25.07
CA GLY A 18 -8.29 0.47 24.56
C GLY A 18 -8.36 -1.01 24.15
N GLU A 19 -9.44 -1.69 24.52
CA GLU A 19 -9.66 -3.14 24.41
C GLU A 19 -9.75 -3.71 22.98
N ASN A 20 -9.32 -3.00 21.94
CA ASN A 20 -9.37 -3.43 20.53
C ASN A 20 -8.11 -3.06 19.69
N ARG A 21 -6.94 -3.08 20.29
CA ARG A 21 -5.70 -3.04 19.48
C ARG A 21 -5.41 -4.45 18.99
N ALA A 22 -5.42 -4.63 17.66
CA ALA A 22 -4.82 -5.82 17.07
C ALA A 22 -3.40 -5.99 17.63
N ALA A 23 -3.10 -7.16 18.20
CA ALA A 23 -1.77 -7.45 18.73
C ALA A 23 -0.73 -7.23 17.62
N ILE A 24 0.39 -6.59 17.95
CA ILE A 24 1.51 -6.48 17.03
C ILE A 24 2.00 -7.90 16.79
N THR A 25 1.93 -8.35 15.54
CA THR A 25 2.42 -9.68 15.13
C THR A 25 3.94 -9.75 15.23
N LYS A 26 4.52 -10.95 15.13
CA LYS A 26 5.98 -11.14 15.10
C LYS A 26 6.57 -10.18 14.07
N THR A 27 7.47 -9.33 14.50
CA THR A 27 8.02 -8.23 13.72
C THR A 27 9.53 -8.15 13.92
N TRP A 28 10.26 -7.89 12.85
CA TRP A 28 11.66 -7.54 12.88
C TRP A 28 11.90 -6.25 12.09
N THR A 29 12.68 -5.35 12.65
CA THR A 29 13.02 -4.08 12.04
C THR A 29 14.52 -3.94 11.91
N PHE A 30 15.03 -3.82 10.69
CA PHE A 30 16.41 -3.42 10.43
C PHE A 30 16.51 -1.91 10.49
N PHE A 31 17.30 -1.41 11.43
CA PHE A 31 17.49 0.01 11.66
C PHE A 31 18.87 0.28 12.27
N ASP A 32 19.55 1.34 11.84
CA ASP A 32 20.89 1.72 12.29
C ASP A 32 21.93 0.58 12.22
N GLY A 33 21.82 -0.25 11.17
CA GLY A 33 22.78 -1.33 10.90
C GLY A 33 22.50 -2.66 11.59
N PHE A 34 21.42 -2.76 12.37
CA PHE A 34 21.09 -3.96 13.15
C PHE A 34 19.62 -4.36 13.01
N TRP A 35 19.35 -5.66 13.18
CA TRP A 35 18.00 -6.17 13.35
C TRP A 35 17.55 -6.06 14.80
N HIS A 36 16.38 -5.49 14.99
CA HIS A 36 15.71 -5.36 16.27
C HIS A 36 14.40 -6.14 16.26
N ALA A 37 14.14 -6.91 17.30
CA ALA A 37 12.87 -7.59 17.47
C ALA A 37 11.77 -6.58 17.81
N GLY A 38 10.61 -6.69 17.13
CA GLY A 38 9.42 -5.88 17.39
C GLY A 38 9.33 -4.59 16.57
N ASN A 39 8.28 -3.83 16.87
CA ASN A 39 8.02 -2.51 16.29
C ASN A 39 8.80 -1.45 17.09
N VAL A 40 10.01 -1.14 16.65
CA VAL A 40 10.90 -0.22 17.37
C VAL A 40 10.51 1.25 17.17
N PRO A 41 10.72 2.14 18.18
CA PRO A 41 10.42 3.56 18.08
C PRO A 41 11.50 4.27 17.26
N ILE A 42 11.27 4.44 15.96
CA ILE A 42 12.22 5.05 15.01
C ILE A 42 12.02 6.56 14.79
N MET A 43 10.96 7.13 15.32
CA MET A 43 10.60 8.54 15.14
C MET A 43 10.20 9.17 16.48
N GLY A 44 10.68 10.40 16.71
CA GLY A 44 10.25 11.24 17.82
C GLY A 44 9.28 12.34 17.37
N PRO A 45 8.67 13.09 18.31
CA PRO A 45 7.69 14.13 17.99
C PRO A 45 8.28 15.30 17.17
N ARG A 46 9.61 15.47 17.14
CA ARG A 46 10.29 16.47 16.32
C ARG A 46 10.80 15.94 14.99
N THR A 47 10.72 14.62 14.73
CA THR A 47 11.04 14.04 13.42
C THR A 47 10.12 14.66 12.37
N HIS A 48 10.69 15.27 11.32
CA HIS A 48 9.94 15.99 10.27
C HIS A 48 8.82 15.14 9.67
N ALA A 49 9.09 13.87 9.41
CA ALA A 49 8.09 12.94 8.90
C ALA A 49 6.93 12.69 9.87
N ALA A 50 7.15 12.77 11.18
CA ALA A 50 6.11 12.50 12.19
C ALA A 50 5.02 13.58 12.22
N TRP A 51 5.35 14.82 11.89
CA TRP A 51 4.39 15.93 11.95
C TRP A 51 4.06 16.56 10.60
N LEU A 52 4.92 16.38 9.56
CA LEU A 52 4.69 16.91 8.21
C LEU A 52 4.61 15.84 7.11
N GLY A 53 4.71 14.55 7.46
CA GLY A 53 4.44 13.47 6.52
C GLY A 53 5.50 13.25 5.44
N SER A 54 6.75 13.74 5.62
CA SER A 54 7.86 13.60 4.67
C SER A 54 8.44 12.18 4.69
N MET A 55 7.64 11.20 4.29
CA MET A 55 8.03 9.79 4.25
C MET A 55 7.46 9.07 3.05
N VAL A 56 8.20 8.07 2.60
CA VAL A 56 7.76 7.11 1.60
C VAL A 56 7.98 5.69 2.10
N PHE A 57 7.22 4.77 1.55
CA PHE A 57 7.39 3.35 1.82
C PHE A 57 7.04 2.52 0.61
N ASP A 58 7.42 1.28 0.62
CA ASP A 58 6.87 0.29 -0.30
C ASP A 58 6.35 -0.92 0.48
N GLY A 59 5.75 -1.85 -0.20
CA GLY A 59 5.29 -3.08 0.38
C GLY A 59 5.47 -4.20 -0.61
N ALA A 60 6.23 -5.22 -0.21
CA ALA A 60 6.29 -6.51 -0.85
C ALA A 60 5.68 -7.58 0.07
N ARG A 61 5.53 -8.78 -0.42
CA ARG A 61 5.05 -9.92 0.37
C ARG A 61 5.96 -11.12 0.19
N ALA A 62 6.14 -11.86 1.29
CA ALA A 62 6.55 -13.26 1.23
C ALA A 62 5.36 -14.14 1.60
N PHE A 63 5.10 -15.18 0.83
CA PHE A 63 4.06 -16.18 1.04
C PHE A 63 4.39 -17.44 0.27
N GLU A 64 4.05 -18.60 0.79
CA GLU A 64 4.29 -19.91 0.13
C GLU A 64 5.76 -20.06 -0.36
N GLY A 65 6.72 -19.50 0.38
CA GLY A 65 8.16 -19.55 0.05
C GLY A 65 8.63 -18.59 -1.06
N VAL A 66 7.77 -17.74 -1.61
CA VAL A 66 8.10 -16.83 -2.71
C VAL A 66 7.96 -15.35 -2.34
N THR A 67 8.71 -14.49 -3.04
CA THR A 67 8.65 -13.02 -2.89
C THR A 67 8.47 -12.36 -4.26
N PRO A 68 7.30 -12.48 -4.90
CA PRO A 68 7.12 -12.01 -6.27
C PRO A 68 7.30 -10.51 -6.41
N ASP A 69 8.03 -10.08 -7.47
CA ASP A 69 8.31 -8.68 -7.80
C ASP A 69 9.05 -7.90 -6.69
N LEU A 70 9.80 -8.58 -5.79
CA LEU A 70 10.54 -7.92 -4.71
C LEU A 70 11.50 -6.85 -5.24
N ASP A 71 12.21 -7.14 -6.32
CA ASP A 71 13.13 -6.24 -7.00
C ASP A 71 12.45 -4.94 -7.46
N LEU A 72 11.23 -5.05 -8.01
CA LEU A 72 10.43 -3.89 -8.44
C LEU A 72 9.95 -3.06 -7.25
N HIS A 73 9.58 -3.70 -6.14
CA HIS A 73 9.22 -2.99 -4.92
C HIS A 73 10.41 -2.25 -4.30
N CYS A 74 11.59 -2.88 -4.30
CA CYS A 74 12.84 -2.26 -3.83
C CYS A 74 13.28 -1.10 -4.73
N ALA A 75 13.11 -1.21 -6.05
CA ALA A 75 13.36 -0.12 -6.97
C ALA A 75 12.39 1.05 -6.74
N ARG A 76 11.09 0.77 -6.58
CA ARG A 76 10.07 1.81 -6.44
C ARG A 76 10.16 2.59 -5.13
N VAL A 77 10.61 2.00 -4.02
CA VAL A 77 10.84 2.79 -2.80
C VAL A 77 11.91 3.85 -3.01
N ASN A 78 12.97 3.53 -3.75
CA ASN A 78 14.03 4.47 -4.10
C ASN A 78 13.52 5.58 -5.04
N GLU A 79 12.74 5.21 -6.07
CA GLU A 79 12.08 6.20 -6.93
C GLU A 79 11.13 7.12 -6.15
N SER A 80 10.35 6.57 -5.24
CA SER A 80 9.43 7.34 -4.40
C SER A 80 10.20 8.30 -3.48
N ALA A 81 11.33 7.86 -2.93
CA ALA A 81 12.21 8.71 -2.12
C ALA A 81 12.74 9.91 -2.94
N ALA A 82 13.30 9.63 -4.13
CA ALA A 82 13.80 10.69 -5.02
C ALA A 82 12.70 11.70 -5.41
N ARG A 83 11.50 11.21 -5.72
CA ARG A 83 10.34 12.05 -6.08
C ARG A 83 9.80 12.91 -4.93
N LEU A 84 10.05 12.50 -3.68
CA LEU A 84 9.73 13.28 -2.49
C LEU A 84 10.96 14.05 -1.98
N HIS A 85 12.00 14.23 -2.80
CA HIS A 85 13.25 14.90 -2.44
C HIS A 85 13.95 14.31 -1.21
N LEU A 86 13.71 13.03 -0.91
CA LEU A 86 14.51 12.25 0.04
C LEU A 86 15.70 11.63 -0.69
N LYS A 87 16.78 11.33 0.04
CA LYS A 87 17.99 10.73 -0.52
C LYS A 87 17.88 9.19 -0.52
N PRO A 88 17.74 8.53 -1.69
CA PRO A 88 17.66 7.06 -1.75
C PRO A 88 19.06 6.46 -1.61
N MET A 89 19.53 6.25 -0.37
CA MET A 89 20.91 5.84 -0.09
C MET A 89 21.12 4.33 -0.08
N VAL A 90 20.06 3.53 -0.13
CA VAL A 90 20.13 2.06 -0.14
C VAL A 90 19.92 1.56 -1.56
N LYS A 91 20.87 0.81 -2.10
CA LYS A 91 20.75 0.21 -3.43
C LYS A 91 19.66 -0.87 -3.44
N ARG A 92 19.02 -1.09 -4.59
CA ARG A 92 18.01 -2.14 -4.79
C ARG A 92 18.52 -3.51 -4.31
N GLU A 93 19.74 -3.87 -4.70
CA GLU A 93 20.38 -5.14 -4.35
C GLU A 93 20.59 -5.28 -2.84
N THR A 94 20.90 -4.17 -2.16
CA THR A 94 21.03 -4.13 -0.68
C THR A 94 19.67 -4.35 0.00
N TRP A 95 18.59 -3.72 -0.51
CA TRP A 95 17.24 -3.98 -0.03
C TRP A 95 16.85 -5.47 -0.16
N MET A 96 17.18 -6.08 -1.31
CA MET A 96 16.91 -7.49 -1.57
C MET A 96 17.71 -8.40 -0.62
N ALA A 97 18.99 -8.12 -0.44
CA ALA A 97 19.86 -8.90 0.47
C ALA A 97 19.39 -8.80 1.94
N LEU A 98 19.06 -7.57 2.40
CA LEU A 98 18.49 -7.36 3.74
C LEU A 98 17.14 -8.06 3.91
N THR A 99 16.34 -8.11 2.85
CA THR A 99 15.08 -8.84 2.88
C THR A 99 15.34 -10.33 3.07
N ALA A 100 16.23 -10.92 2.28
CA ALA A 100 16.58 -12.33 2.41
C ALA A 100 17.07 -12.67 3.82
N ASP A 101 18.03 -11.90 4.36
CA ASP A 101 18.51 -12.06 5.74
C ASP A 101 17.40 -11.87 6.78
N GLY A 102 16.47 -10.94 6.54
CA GLY A 102 15.34 -10.69 7.44
C GLY A 102 14.32 -11.83 7.47
N LEU A 103 14.08 -12.49 6.33
CA LEU A 103 13.14 -13.61 6.22
C LEU A 103 13.59 -14.83 7.06
N GLU A 104 14.88 -15.07 7.22
CA GLU A 104 15.43 -16.15 8.05
C GLU A 104 15.02 -16.07 9.54
N ARG A 105 14.47 -14.95 9.99
CA ARG A 105 13.98 -14.73 11.37
C ARG A 105 12.55 -15.17 11.59
N PHE A 106 11.90 -15.67 10.55
CA PHE A 106 10.52 -16.14 10.57
C PHE A 106 10.46 -17.64 10.22
N ASP A 107 9.32 -18.23 10.44
CA ASP A 107 9.07 -19.60 10.06
C ASP A 107 8.95 -19.71 8.52
N ASP A 108 9.38 -20.83 7.93
CA ASP A 108 9.46 -21.03 6.47
C ASP A 108 8.13 -20.78 5.72
N ASN A 109 7.01 -21.05 6.38
CA ASN A 109 5.67 -20.86 5.80
C ASN A 109 4.98 -19.58 6.26
N ALA A 110 5.71 -18.66 6.92
CA ALA A 110 5.14 -17.43 7.41
C ALA A 110 4.69 -16.52 6.24
N GLU A 111 3.48 -16.00 6.35
CA GLU A 111 2.98 -14.98 5.43
C GLU A 111 3.41 -13.61 5.93
N LEU A 112 4.31 -12.94 5.20
CA LEU A 112 5.00 -11.75 5.67
C LEU A 112 4.69 -10.53 4.80
N TYR A 113 4.66 -9.38 5.45
CA TYR A 113 4.69 -8.08 4.79
C TYR A 113 6.08 -7.46 4.94
N ILE A 114 6.68 -7.06 3.84
CA ILE A 114 8.03 -6.50 3.74
C ILE A 114 7.89 -5.02 3.43
N ARG A 115 8.35 -4.14 4.35
CA ARG A 115 8.14 -2.69 4.25
C ARG A 115 9.46 -1.92 4.33
N PRO A 116 10.13 -1.65 3.21
CA PRO A 116 11.20 -0.67 3.15
C PRO A 116 10.61 0.75 3.28
N MET A 117 11.29 1.62 4.01
CA MET A 117 10.84 2.99 4.29
C MET A 117 12.00 3.97 4.22
N TYR A 118 11.70 5.20 3.76
CA TYR A 118 12.55 6.38 3.90
C TYR A 118 11.76 7.53 4.52
N TRP A 119 12.43 8.35 5.31
CA TRP A 119 11.82 9.57 5.88
C TRP A 119 12.88 10.64 6.12
N ALA A 120 12.46 11.90 6.18
CA ALA A 120 13.29 12.99 6.67
C ALA A 120 13.23 13.09 8.19
N ASP A 121 14.39 13.14 8.83
CA ASP A 121 14.49 13.29 10.29
C ASP A 121 14.30 14.75 10.68
N SER A 122 14.91 15.70 9.96
CA SER A 122 14.84 17.12 10.25
C SER A 122 14.37 17.96 9.07
N GLY A 123 13.95 19.20 9.37
CA GLY A 123 13.64 20.23 8.38
C GLY A 123 14.77 21.27 8.27
N THR A 124 14.71 22.08 7.21
CA THR A 124 15.55 23.27 7.05
C THR A 124 15.08 24.42 7.96
N ALA A 125 15.86 25.49 8.06
CA ALA A 125 15.42 26.73 8.73
C ALA A 125 14.07 27.19 8.13
N GLY A 126 13.03 27.32 8.96
CA GLY A 126 11.65 27.60 8.53
C GLY A 126 10.71 26.39 8.58
N GLY A 127 11.21 25.17 8.72
CA GLY A 127 10.49 24.00 9.23
C GLY A 127 9.60 23.23 8.24
N ILE A 128 9.08 23.83 7.17
CA ILE A 128 8.16 23.14 6.24
C ILE A 128 8.93 22.26 5.25
N ARG A 129 10.05 22.78 4.73
CA ARG A 129 10.90 22.01 3.83
C ARG A 129 11.80 21.08 4.65
N HIS A 130 11.71 19.78 4.36
CA HIS A 130 12.65 18.82 4.97
C HIS A 130 14.07 19.00 4.42
N ASP A 131 15.06 18.54 5.18
CA ASP A 131 16.44 18.46 4.77
C ASP A 131 16.70 17.09 4.13
N PRO A 132 17.00 17.00 2.80
CA PRO A 132 17.32 15.75 2.15
C PRO A 132 18.49 14.97 2.76
N GLU A 133 19.46 15.69 3.34
CA GLU A 133 20.63 15.06 3.99
C GLU A 133 20.27 14.42 5.33
N SER A 134 19.13 14.79 5.92
CA SER A 134 18.59 14.14 7.11
C SER A 134 17.81 12.85 6.83
N THR A 135 17.84 12.36 5.58
CA THR A 135 17.10 11.15 5.22
C THR A 135 17.60 9.95 6.03
N ARG A 136 16.64 9.25 6.62
CA ARG A 136 16.84 7.96 7.30
C ARG A 136 15.99 6.88 6.65
N TRP A 137 16.28 5.63 6.99
CA TRP A 137 15.59 4.49 6.42
C TRP A 137 15.50 3.32 7.39
N CYS A 138 14.57 2.42 7.15
CA CYS A 138 14.48 1.13 7.81
C CYS A 138 13.85 0.08 6.88
N LEU A 139 14.04 -1.19 7.23
CA LEU A 139 13.30 -2.31 6.66
C LEU A 139 12.52 -2.99 7.78
N CYS A 140 11.20 -2.94 7.71
CA CYS A 140 10.34 -3.62 8.67
C CYS A 140 9.68 -4.84 8.01
N ILE A 141 9.87 -6.03 8.58
CA ILE A 141 9.23 -7.27 8.14
C ILE A 141 8.35 -7.79 9.28
N TYR A 142 7.12 -8.15 8.98
CA TYR A 142 6.18 -8.62 10.00
C TYR A 142 5.19 -9.64 9.45
N GLU A 143 4.72 -10.51 10.32
CA GLU A 143 3.66 -11.45 9.99
C GLU A 143 2.35 -10.72 9.65
N ALA A 144 1.82 -11.06 8.50
CA ALA A 144 0.55 -10.55 8.03
C ALA A 144 -0.13 -11.62 7.16
N ALA A 145 -1.14 -12.24 7.69
CA ALA A 145 -1.87 -13.28 6.98
C ALA A 145 -2.37 -12.79 5.62
N MET A 146 -2.24 -13.63 4.59
CA MET A 146 -2.79 -13.35 3.27
C MET A 146 -4.32 -13.39 3.35
N PRO A 147 -5.02 -12.31 2.99
CA PRO A 147 -6.48 -12.32 3.01
C PRO A 147 -7.04 -13.42 2.13
N LYS A 148 -8.01 -14.18 2.67
CA LYS A 148 -8.76 -15.12 1.87
C LYS A 148 -9.49 -14.37 0.75
N PRO A 149 -9.62 -14.96 -0.46
CA PRO A 149 -10.28 -14.31 -1.59
C PRO A 149 -11.82 -14.37 -1.47
N SER A 150 -12.35 -14.02 -0.29
CA SER A 150 -13.79 -13.99 -0.01
C SER A 150 -14.52 -12.86 -0.72
N GLY A 151 -13.78 -11.90 -1.23
CA GLY A 151 -14.30 -10.71 -1.88
C GLY A 151 -14.62 -9.55 -0.93
N SER A 152 -14.97 -8.43 -1.53
CA SER A 152 -15.35 -7.20 -0.80
C SER A 152 -16.45 -6.44 -1.53
N SER A 153 -17.14 -5.59 -0.78
CA SER A 153 -18.14 -4.65 -1.29
C SER A 153 -17.52 -3.26 -1.50
N ILE A 154 -17.94 -2.60 -2.58
CA ILE A 154 -17.44 -1.25 -2.94
C ILE A 154 -18.58 -0.29 -3.24
N THR A 155 -18.33 1.00 -3.02
CA THR A 155 -19.24 2.09 -3.38
C THR A 155 -18.46 3.34 -3.77
N LEU A 156 -19.10 4.26 -4.50
CA LEU A 156 -18.48 5.51 -4.91
C LEU A 156 -18.23 6.42 -3.70
N SER A 157 -17.00 6.89 -3.55
CA SER A 157 -16.63 7.88 -2.55
C SER A 157 -16.97 9.31 -3.02
N PRO A 158 -17.41 10.21 -2.13
CA PRO A 158 -17.45 11.64 -2.41
C PRO A 158 -16.06 12.29 -2.49
N PHE A 159 -15.03 11.63 -1.93
CA PHE A 159 -13.65 12.10 -1.93
C PHE A 159 -12.91 11.63 -3.17
N ARG A 160 -12.08 12.49 -3.73
CA ARG A 160 -11.35 12.23 -4.98
C ARG A 160 -9.86 12.03 -4.72
N ARG A 161 -9.19 11.39 -5.68
CA ARG A 161 -7.73 11.40 -5.73
C ARG A 161 -7.23 12.79 -6.08
N PRO A 162 -6.15 13.26 -5.45
CA PRO A 162 -5.55 14.54 -5.82
C PRO A 162 -4.93 14.46 -7.22
N THR A 163 -4.78 15.62 -7.83
CA THR A 163 -4.06 15.76 -9.11
C THR A 163 -2.55 15.76 -8.88
N PRO A 164 -1.72 15.42 -9.90
CA PRO A 164 -0.26 15.40 -9.75
C PRO A 164 0.38 16.75 -9.38
N ASP A 165 -0.29 17.86 -9.70
CA ASP A 165 0.13 19.22 -9.35
C ASP A 165 -0.30 19.65 -7.93
N SER A 166 -1.22 18.92 -7.30
CA SER A 166 -1.69 19.20 -5.94
C SER A 166 -1.09 18.29 -4.86
N ALA A 167 -0.55 17.13 -5.25
CA ALA A 167 0.07 16.17 -4.32
C ALA A 167 1.02 15.20 -5.04
N PRO A 168 2.00 14.61 -4.35
CA PRO A 168 3.00 13.72 -4.96
C PRO A 168 2.44 12.32 -5.30
N THR A 169 1.39 12.25 -6.12
CA THR A 169 0.64 11.03 -6.45
C THR A 169 1.48 9.96 -7.17
N HIS A 170 2.57 10.36 -7.78
CA HIS A 170 3.53 9.50 -8.47
C HIS A 170 4.56 8.84 -7.53
N ALA A 171 4.52 9.18 -6.22
CA ALA A 171 5.31 8.53 -5.18
C ALA A 171 4.40 7.73 -4.24
N LYS A 172 4.91 6.64 -3.66
CA LYS A 172 4.21 5.92 -2.59
C LYS A 172 4.45 6.64 -1.26
N ALA A 173 3.91 7.85 -1.15
CA ALA A 173 4.12 8.78 -0.04
C ALA A 173 3.07 8.61 1.05
N GLY A 174 3.51 8.64 2.33
CA GLY A 174 2.64 8.49 3.50
C GLY A 174 1.56 9.55 3.58
N CYS A 175 1.86 10.79 3.17
CA CYS A 175 0.93 11.93 3.19
C CYS A 175 -0.34 11.76 2.31
N LEU A 176 -0.35 10.80 1.39
CA LEU A 176 -1.53 10.53 0.55
C LEU A 176 -2.58 9.64 1.24
N TYR A 177 -2.17 8.86 2.24
CA TYR A 177 -3.02 7.85 2.86
C TYR A 177 -4.15 8.41 3.74
N PRO A 178 -4.02 9.55 4.43
CA PRO A 178 -5.15 10.15 5.15
C PRO A 178 -6.36 10.43 4.26
N ASN A 179 -6.15 10.85 2.99
CA ASN A 179 -7.23 11.04 2.04
C ASN A 179 -7.92 9.72 1.66
N ASN A 180 -7.15 8.65 1.47
CA ASN A 180 -7.70 7.33 1.19
C ASN A 180 -8.44 6.77 2.42
N ALA A 181 -7.88 6.96 3.62
CA ALA A 181 -8.51 6.50 4.87
C ALA A 181 -9.88 7.14 5.08
N ARG A 182 -10.02 8.46 4.88
CA ARG A 182 -11.34 9.13 5.02
C ARG A 182 -12.37 8.63 4.02
N ALA A 183 -11.94 8.25 2.79
CA ALA A 183 -12.83 7.66 1.79
C ALA A 183 -13.32 6.28 2.24
N ILE A 184 -12.44 5.47 2.84
CA ILE A 184 -12.79 4.16 3.39
C ILE A 184 -13.72 4.31 4.59
N PHE A 185 -13.44 5.19 5.54
CA PHE A 185 -14.31 5.45 6.70
C PHE A 185 -15.72 5.86 6.26
N GLU A 186 -15.84 6.71 5.25
CA GLU A 186 -17.13 7.12 4.71
C GLU A 186 -17.87 5.94 4.07
N ALA A 187 -17.20 5.11 3.27
CA ALA A 187 -17.79 3.91 2.67
C ALA A 187 -18.23 2.90 3.75
N GLN A 188 -17.39 2.69 4.77
CA GLN A 188 -17.70 1.81 5.90
C GLN A 188 -18.91 2.29 6.72
N ALA A 189 -19.05 3.59 6.91
CA ALA A 189 -20.23 4.17 7.56
C ALA A 189 -21.54 3.88 6.80
N ARG A 190 -21.45 3.60 5.50
CA ARG A 190 -22.57 3.17 4.63
C ARG A 190 -22.68 1.65 4.47
N GLY A 191 -21.85 0.84 5.16
CA GLY A 191 -21.89 -0.63 5.13
C GLY A 191 -21.16 -1.26 3.94
N PHE A 192 -20.10 -0.60 3.43
CA PHE A 192 -19.23 -1.12 2.38
C PHE A 192 -17.80 -1.31 2.89
N ASP A 193 -17.07 -2.29 2.35
CA ASP A 193 -15.71 -2.60 2.78
C ASP A 193 -14.68 -1.60 2.25
N ASN A 194 -14.90 -1.03 1.06
CA ASN A 194 -13.95 -0.15 0.39
C ASN A 194 -14.64 0.90 -0.49
N ALA A 195 -13.90 1.93 -0.83
CA ALA A 195 -14.37 3.07 -1.61
C ALA A 195 -13.77 3.07 -3.03
N VAL A 196 -14.60 3.35 -4.04
CA VAL A 196 -14.12 3.72 -5.38
C VAL A 196 -13.82 5.21 -5.38
N MET A 197 -12.58 5.57 -5.66
CA MET A 197 -12.13 6.96 -5.73
C MET A 197 -11.97 7.38 -7.20
N CYS A 198 -12.55 8.53 -7.55
CA CYS A 198 -12.39 9.13 -8.86
C CYS A 198 -11.24 10.16 -8.87
N ASP A 199 -10.75 10.47 -10.07
CA ASP A 199 -9.91 11.62 -10.34
C ASP A 199 -10.69 12.94 -10.29
N ALA A 200 -10.03 14.07 -10.53
CA ALA A 200 -10.64 15.39 -10.55
C ALA A 200 -11.73 15.54 -11.62
N LEU A 201 -11.63 14.80 -12.72
CA LEU A 201 -12.57 14.83 -13.84
C LEU A 201 -13.79 13.90 -13.64
N GLY A 202 -13.78 13.06 -12.60
CA GLY A 202 -14.86 12.13 -12.30
C GLY A 202 -14.66 10.73 -12.88
N ASN A 203 -13.53 10.44 -13.51
CA ASN A 203 -13.20 9.10 -13.94
C ASN A 203 -12.73 8.25 -12.75
N VAL A 204 -13.07 6.97 -12.75
CA VAL A 204 -12.57 6.03 -11.76
C VAL A 204 -11.04 5.98 -11.82
N ALA A 205 -10.38 6.16 -10.70
CA ALA A 205 -8.93 6.09 -10.54
C ALA A 205 -8.51 4.75 -9.93
N GLU A 206 -8.92 4.50 -8.71
CA GLU A 206 -8.58 3.27 -7.97
C GLU A 206 -9.57 3.05 -6.80
N LEU A 207 -9.41 1.97 -6.05
CA LEU A 207 -10.03 1.82 -4.73
C LEU A 207 -9.20 2.54 -3.66
N GLY A 208 -9.75 2.73 -2.48
CA GLY A 208 -9.01 3.33 -1.35
C GLY A 208 -7.71 2.59 -0.99
N THR A 209 -7.58 1.29 -1.30
CA THR A 209 -6.41 0.47 -0.95
C THR A 209 -5.75 -0.25 -2.11
N ALA A 210 -6.32 -0.24 -3.33
CA ALA A 210 -5.93 -1.13 -4.42
C ALA A 210 -6.32 -0.55 -5.78
N ASN A 211 -5.63 -0.99 -6.84
CA ASN A 211 -6.10 -0.73 -8.21
C ASN A 211 -7.32 -1.61 -8.53
N VAL A 212 -8.10 -1.20 -9.52
CA VAL A 212 -9.36 -1.87 -9.88
C VAL A 212 -9.40 -2.25 -11.35
N PHE A 213 -10.02 -3.38 -11.62
CA PHE A 213 -10.33 -3.91 -12.95
C PHE A 213 -11.81 -4.23 -13.03
N MET A 214 -12.36 -4.13 -14.22
CA MET A 214 -13.67 -4.69 -14.53
C MET A 214 -13.60 -5.50 -15.83
N ALA A 215 -14.48 -6.49 -16.00
CA ALA A 215 -14.69 -7.14 -17.28
C ALA A 215 -16.10 -6.88 -17.77
N LYS A 216 -16.25 -6.70 -19.07
CA LYS A 216 -17.52 -6.53 -19.75
C LYS A 216 -17.41 -6.99 -21.18
N ASP A 217 -18.41 -7.74 -21.66
CA ASP A 217 -18.51 -8.20 -23.05
C ASP A 217 -17.21 -8.86 -23.57
N GLY A 218 -16.57 -9.68 -22.75
CA GLY A 218 -15.35 -10.40 -23.14
C GLY A 218 -14.04 -9.61 -23.05
N VAL A 219 -14.07 -8.37 -22.62
CA VAL A 219 -12.89 -7.48 -22.51
C VAL A 219 -12.65 -7.07 -21.05
N VAL A 220 -11.40 -7.10 -20.63
CA VAL A 220 -10.97 -6.59 -19.31
C VAL A 220 -10.55 -5.13 -19.45
N TYR A 221 -11.07 -4.29 -18.57
CA TYR A 221 -10.76 -2.87 -18.52
C TYR A 221 -10.15 -2.49 -17.17
N THR A 222 -9.26 -1.51 -17.19
CA THR A 222 -8.71 -0.88 -15.98
C THR A 222 -8.44 0.60 -16.24
N PRO A 223 -8.56 1.50 -15.24
CA PRO A 223 -8.24 2.89 -15.42
C PRO A 223 -6.83 3.09 -16.01
N ALA A 224 -6.72 3.93 -17.04
CA ALA A 224 -5.42 4.32 -17.59
C ALA A 224 -4.62 5.11 -16.54
N ALA A 225 -3.32 4.83 -16.44
CA ALA A 225 -2.43 5.51 -15.50
C ALA A 225 -2.26 6.99 -15.94
N ASN A 226 -3.01 7.88 -15.33
CA ASN A 226 -3.04 9.31 -15.63
C ASN A 226 -2.30 10.17 -14.58
N GLY A 227 -1.56 9.52 -13.66
CA GLY A 227 -0.79 10.20 -12.62
C GLY A 227 -1.57 10.52 -11.34
N THR A 228 -2.88 10.32 -11.29
CA THR A 228 -3.69 10.59 -10.08
C THR A 228 -3.66 9.46 -9.06
N PHE A 229 -3.21 8.28 -9.45
CA PHE A 229 -3.08 7.09 -8.63
C PHE A 229 -1.78 6.35 -8.89
N LEU A 230 -1.42 5.47 -7.96
CA LEU A 230 -0.22 4.67 -8.08
C LEU A 230 -0.42 3.55 -9.12
N ASN A 231 0.40 3.54 -10.19
CA ASN A 231 0.42 2.44 -11.15
C ASN A 231 1.05 1.20 -10.47
N GLY A 232 0.20 0.37 -9.86
CA GLY A 232 0.61 -0.72 -8.98
C GLY A 232 1.46 -1.77 -9.69
N ILE A 233 2.48 -2.32 -9.02
CA ILE A 233 3.33 -3.40 -9.54
C ILE A 233 2.48 -4.63 -9.85
N THR A 234 1.63 -5.05 -8.90
CA THR A 234 0.69 -6.15 -9.13
C THR A 234 -0.27 -5.87 -10.30
N ARG A 235 -0.78 -4.62 -10.43
CA ARG A 235 -1.61 -4.22 -11.57
C ARG A 235 -0.87 -4.43 -12.90
N GLN A 236 0.35 -3.90 -13.01
CA GLN A 236 1.17 -4.03 -14.21
C GLN A 236 1.47 -5.49 -14.55
N ARG A 237 1.77 -6.31 -13.55
CA ARG A 237 1.99 -7.76 -13.71
C ARG A 237 0.75 -8.45 -14.24
N VAL A 238 -0.41 -8.21 -13.66
CA VAL A 238 -1.69 -8.80 -14.07
C VAL A 238 -2.06 -8.42 -15.52
N ILE A 239 -1.86 -7.15 -15.92
CA ILE A 239 -2.07 -6.72 -17.30
C ILE A 239 -1.19 -7.52 -18.27
N LYS A 240 0.12 -7.66 -17.94
CA LYS A 240 1.05 -8.44 -18.79
C LYS A 240 0.66 -9.91 -18.89
N LEU A 241 0.34 -10.54 -17.77
CA LEU A 241 -0.05 -11.95 -17.72
C LEU A 241 -1.34 -12.23 -18.49
N LEU A 242 -2.37 -11.41 -18.31
CA LEU A 242 -3.63 -11.55 -19.03
C LEU A 242 -3.45 -11.38 -20.55
N ARG A 243 -2.70 -10.33 -20.97
CA ARG A 243 -2.40 -10.10 -22.40
C ARG A 243 -1.61 -11.25 -23.00
N HIS A 244 -0.61 -11.77 -22.27
CA HIS A 244 0.16 -12.93 -22.74
C HIS A 244 -0.71 -14.20 -22.88
N ALA A 245 -1.71 -14.35 -22.04
CA ALA A 245 -2.69 -15.45 -22.10
C ALA A 245 -3.85 -15.20 -23.10
N GLY A 246 -3.71 -14.24 -24.02
CA GLY A 246 -4.67 -13.94 -25.08
C GLY A 246 -5.91 -13.16 -24.64
N VAL A 247 -5.94 -12.61 -23.42
CA VAL A 247 -7.04 -11.77 -22.95
C VAL A 247 -6.86 -10.34 -23.42
N THR A 248 -7.88 -9.76 -24.03
CA THR A 248 -7.89 -8.32 -24.37
C THR A 248 -8.00 -7.51 -23.10
N VAL A 249 -6.95 -6.72 -22.80
CA VAL A 249 -6.92 -5.79 -21.66
C VAL A 249 -6.75 -4.36 -22.18
N VAL A 250 -7.73 -3.52 -21.89
CA VAL A 250 -7.78 -2.11 -22.31
C VAL A 250 -7.63 -1.18 -21.11
N GLU A 251 -6.62 -0.32 -21.20
CA GLU A 251 -6.40 0.77 -20.26
C GLU A 251 -7.05 2.04 -20.81
N LYS A 252 -8.09 2.56 -20.16
CA LYS A 252 -8.82 3.76 -20.62
C LYS A 252 -9.40 4.54 -19.45
N SER A 253 -9.87 5.76 -19.70
CA SER A 253 -10.73 6.46 -18.76
C SER A 253 -12.06 5.72 -18.62
N LEU A 254 -12.51 5.52 -17.38
CA LEU A 254 -13.69 4.73 -17.05
C LEU A 254 -14.61 5.54 -16.15
N ALA A 255 -15.88 5.67 -16.53
CA ALA A 255 -16.88 6.25 -15.67
C ALA A 255 -17.37 5.22 -14.64
N TYR A 256 -17.78 5.67 -13.45
CA TYR A 256 -18.34 4.79 -12.42
C TYR A 256 -19.57 3.99 -12.91
N ALA A 257 -20.37 4.60 -13.80
CA ALA A 257 -21.52 3.94 -14.40
C ALA A 257 -21.14 2.67 -15.19
N GLU A 258 -19.95 2.61 -15.80
CA GLU A 258 -19.47 1.43 -16.50
C GLU A 258 -19.24 0.26 -15.54
N PHE A 259 -18.67 0.55 -14.35
CA PHE A 259 -18.49 -0.44 -13.29
C PHE A 259 -19.82 -0.99 -12.76
N LYS A 260 -20.86 -0.17 -12.71
CA LYS A 260 -22.20 -0.61 -12.26
C LYS A 260 -22.84 -1.63 -13.20
N THR A 261 -22.38 -1.70 -14.44
CA THR A 261 -22.90 -2.65 -15.46
C THR A 261 -21.86 -3.70 -15.87
N ALA A 262 -20.72 -3.78 -15.19
CA ALA A 262 -19.66 -4.76 -15.44
C ALA A 262 -20.14 -6.19 -15.15
N ASP A 263 -19.64 -7.19 -15.88
CA ASP A 263 -19.95 -8.60 -15.63
C ASP A 263 -19.25 -9.08 -14.36
N GLU A 264 -18.00 -8.65 -14.15
CA GLU A 264 -17.22 -8.87 -12.95
C GLU A 264 -16.30 -7.70 -12.65
N ILE A 265 -15.93 -7.55 -11.37
CA ILE A 265 -14.96 -6.54 -10.89
C ILE A 265 -13.99 -7.25 -9.97
N PHE A 266 -12.70 -6.89 -10.05
CA PHE A 266 -11.69 -7.34 -9.12
C PHE A 266 -10.64 -6.25 -8.86
N SER A 267 -9.94 -6.38 -7.75
CA SER A 267 -8.88 -5.47 -7.36
C SER A 267 -7.51 -6.14 -7.41
N THR A 268 -6.47 -5.32 -7.56
CA THR A 268 -5.08 -5.75 -7.49
C THR A 268 -4.28 -4.84 -6.56
N GLY A 269 -3.49 -5.46 -5.70
CA GLY A 269 -2.63 -4.72 -4.76
C GLY A 269 -1.73 -5.68 -3.99
N ASN A 270 -0.63 -5.18 -3.45
CA ASN A 270 0.35 -6.06 -2.81
C ASN A 270 -0.24 -6.84 -1.62
N PHE A 271 -1.19 -6.27 -0.86
CA PHE A 271 -1.67 -6.88 0.38
C PHE A 271 -2.39 -8.22 0.15
N SER A 272 -3.32 -8.29 -0.82
CA SER A 272 -4.09 -9.50 -1.18
C SER A 272 -3.72 -10.06 -2.54
N LYS A 273 -2.78 -9.44 -3.26
CA LYS A 273 -2.46 -9.67 -4.66
C LYS A 273 -3.68 -9.44 -5.56
N LEU A 274 -4.63 -10.37 -5.61
CA LEU A 274 -5.89 -10.20 -6.32
C LEU A 274 -7.06 -10.55 -5.38
N SER A 275 -8.12 -9.73 -5.42
CA SER A 275 -9.34 -9.97 -4.66
C SER A 275 -10.57 -9.67 -5.54
N PRO A 276 -11.61 -10.53 -5.54
CA PRO A 276 -12.83 -10.25 -6.28
C PRO A 276 -13.64 -9.17 -5.56
N ILE A 277 -14.47 -8.47 -6.31
CA ILE A 277 -15.51 -7.60 -5.76
C ILE A 277 -16.83 -8.36 -5.84
N THR A 278 -17.51 -8.49 -4.70
CA THR A 278 -18.75 -9.26 -4.57
C THR A 278 -20.00 -8.40 -4.47
N ARG A 279 -19.84 -7.09 -4.34
CA ARG A 279 -20.96 -6.13 -4.35
C ARG A 279 -20.47 -4.75 -4.80
N ILE A 280 -21.20 -4.10 -5.66
CA ILE A 280 -21.04 -2.69 -5.99
C ILE A 280 -22.36 -1.96 -5.76
N ASP A 281 -22.39 -0.97 -4.86
CA ASP A 281 -23.61 -0.36 -4.34
C ASP A 281 -24.58 -1.48 -3.88
N GLU A 282 -25.83 -1.49 -4.37
CA GLU A 282 -26.83 -2.51 -4.05
C GLU A 282 -26.74 -3.76 -4.95
N ARG A 283 -25.86 -3.75 -5.96
CA ARG A 283 -25.76 -4.85 -6.93
C ARG A 283 -24.78 -5.93 -6.45
N PRO A 284 -25.26 -7.16 -6.21
CA PRO A 284 -24.37 -8.29 -5.95
C PRO A 284 -23.59 -8.68 -7.21
N LEU A 285 -22.36 -9.14 -7.01
CA LEU A 285 -21.48 -9.67 -8.05
C LEU A 285 -20.96 -11.04 -7.62
N LYS A 286 -20.57 -11.85 -8.59
CA LYS A 286 -19.85 -13.11 -8.35
C LYS A 286 -18.45 -13.00 -8.91
N PRO A 287 -17.45 -13.67 -8.28
CA PRO A 287 -16.15 -13.84 -8.90
C PRO A 287 -16.33 -14.48 -10.29
N GLY A 288 -15.77 -13.83 -11.31
CA GLY A 288 -15.95 -14.27 -12.69
C GLY A 288 -14.70 -14.95 -13.27
N PRO A 289 -14.75 -15.35 -14.55
CA PRO A 289 -13.70 -16.11 -15.21
C PRO A 289 -12.38 -15.30 -15.36
N TYR A 290 -12.43 -13.99 -15.56
CA TYR A 290 -11.24 -13.17 -15.73
C TYR A 290 -10.50 -12.96 -14.42
N TYR A 291 -11.22 -12.76 -13.30
CA TYR A 291 -10.60 -12.77 -11.97
C TYR A 291 -9.93 -14.12 -11.68
N THR A 292 -10.65 -15.22 -11.91
CA THR A 292 -10.13 -16.57 -11.67
C THR A 292 -8.88 -16.83 -12.49
N LYS A 293 -8.91 -16.49 -13.78
CA LYS A 293 -7.76 -16.61 -14.69
C LYS A 293 -6.59 -15.73 -14.27
N ALA A 294 -6.86 -14.46 -13.96
CA ALA A 294 -5.82 -13.52 -13.52
C ALA A 294 -5.12 -14.00 -12.24
N ARG A 295 -5.90 -14.54 -11.29
CA ARG A 295 -5.36 -15.06 -10.04
C ARG A 295 -4.51 -16.31 -10.28
N ALA A 296 -4.98 -17.25 -11.09
CA ALA A 296 -4.23 -18.46 -11.43
C ALA A 296 -2.89 -18.12 -12.10
N LEU A 297 -2.92 -17.27 -13.12
CA LEU A 297 -1.71 -16.80 -13.81
C LEU A 297 -0.73 -16.06 -12.89
N TYR A 298 -1.24 -15.27 -11.93
CA TYR A 298 -0.38 -14.58 -10.98
C TYR A 298 0.29 -15.56 -10.02
N TRP A 299 -0.42 -16.59 -9.53
CA TRP A 299 0.17 -17.61 -8.65
C TRP A 299 1.20 -18.47 -9.39
N GLU A 300 0.92 -18.87 -10.64
CA GLU A 300 1.88 -19.55 -11.50
C GLU A 300 3.16 -18.70 -11.67
N PHE A 301 3.02 -17.42 -12.02
CA PHE A 301 4.14 -16.49 -12.10
C PHE A 301 4.90 -16.34 -10.78
N ALA A 302 4.21 -16.28 -9.65
CA ALA A 302 4.85 -16.09 -8.36
C ALA A 302 5.77 -17.25 -7.95
N HIS A 303 5.51 -18.45 -8.48
CA HIS A 303 6.25 -19.69 -8.19
C HIS A 303 7.18 -20.16 -9.34
N SER A 304 7.33 -19.35 -10.41
CA SER A 304 8.17 -19.66 -11.58
C SER A 304 9.63 -19.23 -11.46
#